data_eab4c3bb83f1022158d2b604a0789c1a
#
_entry.id   eab4c3bb83f1022158d2b604a0789c1a
#
_cell.length_a   1.000
_cell.length_b   1.000
_cell.length_c   1.000
_cell.angle_alpha   90.00
_cell.angle_beta   90.00
_cell.angle_gamma   90.00
#
_symmetry.space_group_name_H-M   'P 1'
#
loop_
_entity.id
_entity.type
_entity.pdbx_description
1 polymer ?
#
loop_
_entity_poly.entity_id
_entity_poly.type
_entity_poly.pdbx_seq_one_letter_code
_entity_poly.pdbx_strand_id
1 'polypeptide(L)'
;MEKVYESMNARNIWYKTKPVVNATIMEGRCFAAYALGDWSLQTAYPRLLKRLQNIVGDSACFYSAVPQANQGLLHQTLLQFIKFDSYPHDPILLLQAMECVADIIAKSQLALWITYKGLVWTPTGLALAGTCEDEDLVLQVRREIEAALQAKDLPCDIPYFNDILHATVLRWVKQPDALMLVKLEKEVERWSECILGELRIKEWRVGKGSWRMREEEREDYFAVPVQQHICHRGNLHGPNSKLENNFGILIQRAIQGYSVELDVWYVDGHLWLGHDKPDHKISLEWLASNKRRLIHAKHGAAFEYLLQETGRRGLDLHVFYHTEEDYVLTNKGLVICYPGKPLLQGSLCMMPERASYSSEDLRKSFSLCSDSKDGVSSYSDH
;
A
#
# COMPACT_ATOMS: atom_id res chain seq x y z
N MET A 1 2.70 -9.37 -9.01
CA MET A 1 2.92 -10.01 -7.68
C MET A 1 2.23 -11.37 -7.52
N GLU A 2 0.99 -11.56 -7.96
CA GLU A 2 0.30 -12.86 -7.80
C GLU A 2 1.10 -14.06 -8.36
N LYS A 3 1.65 -13.96 -9.58
CA LYS A 3 2.56 -14.98 -10.16
C LYS A 3 3.87 -15.16 -9.38
N VAL A 4 4.34 -14.12 -8.69
CA VAL A 4 5.52 -14.19 -7.82
C VAL A 4 5.19 -14.94 -6.55
N TYR A 5 4.00 -14.74 -5.97
CA TYR A 5 3.54 -15.50 -4.82
C TYR A 5 3.32 -16.99 -5.15
N GLU A 6 2.76 -17.30 -6.33
CA GLU A 6 2.66 -18.68 -6.81
C GLU A 6 4.05 -19.30 -6.98
N SER A 7 5.01 -18.58 -7.59
CA SER A 7 6.40 -19.00 -7.73
C SER A 7 7.10 -19.13 -6.38
N MET A 8 6.83 -18.23 -5.41
CA MET A 8 7.32 -18.35 -4.04
C MET A 8 6.71 -19.56 -3.34
N ASN A 9 5.43 -19.81 -3.46
CA ASN A 9 4.80 -21.00 -2.90
C ASN A 9 5.40 -22.28 -3.49
N ALA A 10 5.73 -22.33 -4.76
CA ALA A 10 6.45 -23.44 -5.38
C ALA A 10 7.91 -23.56 -4.89
N ARG A 11 8.63 -22.44 -4.68
CA ARG A 11 9.98 -22.40 -4.09
C ARG A 11 9.96 -22.64 -2.57
N ASN A 12 8.87 -22.33 -1.91
CA ASN A 12 8.69 -22.39 -0.45
C ASN A 12 8.65 -23.81 0.10
N ILE A 13 8.52 -24.83 -0.74
CA ILE A 13 8.80 -26.22 -0.35
C ILE A 13 10.22 -26.31 0.24
N TRP A 14 11.17 -25.51 -0.27
CA TRP A 14 12.55 -25.48 0.23
C TRP A 14 12.67 -24.81 1.61
N TYR A 15 11.93 -23.71 1.87
CA TYR A 15 11.93 -23.03 3.17
C TYR A 15 11.20 -23.81 4.27
N LYS A 16 10.21 -24.63 3.91
CA LYS A 16 9.57 -25.58 4.82
C LYS A 16 10.57 -26.62 5.35
N THR A 17 11.53 -27.02 4.51
CA THR A 17 12.49 -28.08 4.86
C THR A 17 13.71 -27.58 5.63
N LYS A 18 13.99 -26.29 5.58
CA LYS A 18 15.17 -25.68 6.24
C LYS A 18 14.82 -24.27 6.80
N PRO A 19 13.96 -24.19 7.82
CA PRO A 19 13.70 -22.92 8.49
C PRO A 19 15.00 -22.40 9.15
N VAL A 20 15.23 -21.09 9.01
CA VAL A 20 16.46 -20.46 9.50
C VAL A 20 16.16 -19.66 10.76
N VAL A 21 16.84 -20.02 11.85
CA VAL A 21 17.00 -19.15 13.02
C VAL A 21 18.31 -18.40 12.82
N ASN A 22 18.22 -17.11 12.49
CA ASN A 22 19.40 -16.31 12.22
C ASN A 22 19.73 -15.44 13.43
N ALA A 23 20.75 -15.84 14.21
CA ALA A 23 21.22 -15.10 15.38
C ALA A 23 21.68 -13.67 15.03
N THR A 24 22.30 -13.47 13.88
CA THR A 24 22.75 -12.13 13.42
C THR A 24 21.56 -11.19 13.22
N ILE A 25 20.45 -11.68 12.68
CA ILE A 25 19.22 -10.89 12.55
C ILE A 25 18.68 -10.51 13.93
N MET A 26 18.76 -11.40 14.93
CA MET A 26 18.21 -11.17 16.27
C MET A 26 18.99 -10.11 17.07
N GLU A 27 20.25 -9.93 16.80
CA GLU A 27 21.14 -8.99 17.52
C GLU A 27 21.48 -7.73 16.70
N GLY A 28 21.35 -7.84 15.37
CA GLY A 28 21.76 -6.79 14.44
C GLY A 28 20.76 -5.64 14.29
N ARG A 29 21.19 -4.63 13.55
CA ARG A 29 20.39 -3.50 13.06
C ARG A 29 20.52 -3.41 11.56
N CYS A 30 19.45 -3.03 10.87
CA CYS A 30 19.44 -2.76 9.43
C CYS A 30 19.02 -1.33 9.17
N PHE A 31 19.35 -0.82 7.98
CA PHE A 31 18.83 0.44 7.48
C PHE A 31 17.79 0.14 6.39
N ALA A 32 16.63 0.73 6.53
CA ALA A 32 15.49 0.46 5.66
C ALA A 32 14.60 1.68 5.48
N ALA A 33 13.87 1.70 4.36
CA ALA A 33 12.67 2.48 4.19
C ALA A 33 11.46 1.59 4.56
N TYR A 34 10.62 2.06 5.46
CA TYR A 34 9.48 1.29 5.99
C TYR A 34 8.32 2.19 6.39
N ALA A 35 7.14 1.61 6.50
CA ALA A 35 5.95 2.27 6.99
C ALA A 35 5.33 1.49 8.15
N LEU A 36 4.89 2.21 9.16
CA LEU A 36 4.11 1.69 10.28
C LEU A 36 2.62 1.76 9.99
N GLY A 37 2.18 2.82 9.32
CA GLY A 37 0.89 3.06 8.68
C GLY A 37 -0.36 2.86 9.53
N ASP A 38 -1.50 3.13 8.92
CA ASP A 38 -2.82 2.90 9.50
C ASP A 38 -3.30 1.49 9.12
N TRP A 39 -3.12 0.54 10.02
CA TRP A 39 -3.58 -0.83 9.84
C TRP A 39 -5.08 -0.96 10.11
N SER A 40 -5.82 -1.46 9.13
CA SER A 40 -7.19 -1.94 9.29
C SER A 40 -7.18 -3.48 9.28
N LEU A 41 -6.97 -4.07 10.46
CA LEU A 41 -6.91 -5.52 10.60
C LEU A 41 -8.32 -6.11 10.70
N GLN A 42 -8.61 -7.08 9.84
CA GLN A 42 -9.86 -7.84 9.89
C GLN A 42 -9.94 -8.68 11.17
N THR A 43 -11.15 -9.02 11.61
CA THR A 43 -11.36 -9.92 12.77
C THR A 43 -10.74 -11.30 12.59
N ALA A 44 -10.42 -11.67 11.37
CA ALA A 44 -9.69 -12.86 10.99
C ALA A 44 -8.23 -12.86 11.51
N TYR A 45 -7.57 -11.69 11.51
CA TYR A 45 -6.15 -11.60 11.90
C TYR A 45 -5.86 -11.98 13.36
N PRO A 46 -6.57 -11.47 14.38
CA PRO A 46 -6.39 -11.94 15.74
C PRO A 46 -6.68 -13.45 15.92
N ARG A 47 -7.65 -13.98 15.19
CA ARG A 47 -7.95 -15.42 15.21
C ARG A 47 -6.81 -16.24 14.62
N LEU A 48 -6.22 -15.78 13.51
CA LEU A 48 -5.03 -16.36 12.92
C LEU A 48 -3.87 -16.36 13.92
N LEU A 49 -3.53 -15.20 14.51
CA LEU A 49 -2.44 -15.11 15.48
C LEU A 49 -2.60 -16.09 16.64
N LYS A 50 -3.81 -16.19 17.23
CA LYS A 50 -4.09 -17.13 18.31
C LYS A 50 -3.86 -18.58 17.89
N ARG A 51 -4.25 -18.95 16.66
CA ARG A 51 -4.03 -20.32 16.14
C ARG A 51 -2.54 -20.60 15.92
N LEU A 52 -1.83 -19.67 15.33
CA LEU A 52 -0.38 -19.79 15.12
C LEU A 52 0.37 -19.89 16.46
N GLN A 53 0.00 -19.07 17.46
CA GLN A 53 0.57 -19.13 18.82
C GLN A 53 0.37 -20.49 19.48
N ASN A 54 -0.82 -21.08 19.32
CA ASN A 54 -1.10 -22.43 19.85
C ASN A 54 -0.27 -23.53 19.17
N ILE A 55 0.22 -23.30 17.95
CA ILE A 55 1.05 -24.27 17.21
C ILE A 55 2.52 -24.10 17.57
N VAL A 56 3.04 -22.87 17.59
CA VAL A 56 4.48 -22.61 17.66
C VAL A 56 4.94 -22.20 19.07
N GLY A 57 4.04 -21.74 19.94
CA GLY A 57 4.39 -21.31 21.32
C GLY A 57 5.54 -20.30 21.32
N ASP A 58 6.55 -20.55 22.15
CA ASP A 58 7.73 -19.70 22.34
C ASP A 58 8.81 -19.92 21.25
N SER A 59 8.53 -20.71 20.20
CA SER A 59 9.48 -20.93 19.11
C SER A 59 9.52 -19.79 18.12
N ALA A 60 8.57 -18.85 18.21
CA ALA A 60 8.52 -17.68 17.33
C ALA A 60 8.15 -16.38 18.08
N CYS A 61 8.65 -15.26 17.56
CA CYS A 61 8.17 -13.92 17.90
C CYS A 61 7.05 -13.54 16.91
N PHE A 62 5.95 -13.05 17.44
CA PHE A 62 4.80 -12.60 16.67
C PHE A 62 4.79 -11.09 16.46
N TYR A 63 4.11 -10.63 15.41
CA TYR A 63 3.98 -9.21 15.08
C TYR A 63 2.53 -8.76 15.16
N SER A 64 2.33 -7.57 15.71
CA SER A 64 1.01 -6.95 15.90
C SER A 64 1.06 -5.46 15.61
N ALA A 65 -0.08 -4.86 15.23
CA ALA A 65 -0.20 -3.41 15.08
C ALA A 65 -0.04 -2.68 16.42
N VAL A 66 -0.44 -3.35 17.52
CA VAL A 66 -0.21 -2.88 18.90
C VAL A 66 0.53 -4.01 19.62
N PRO A 67 1.87 -4.01 19.63
CA PRO A 67 2.65 -5.10 20.17
C PRO A 67 2.59 -5.15 21.71
N GLN A 68 2.45 -6.37 22.24
CA GLN A 68 2.69 -6.66 23.66
C GLN A 68 4.19 -6.87 23.93
N ALA A 69 4.55 -7.02 25.19
CA ALA A 69 5.91 -7.43 25.57
C ALA A 69 6.33 -8.68 24.78
N ASN A 70 7.53 -8.72 24.24
CA ASN A 70 8.08 -9.79 23.40
C ASN A 70 7.50 -9.95 21.99
N GLN A 71 6.61 -9.05 21.56
CA GLN A 71 6.13 -9.02 20.16
C GLN A 71 6.90 -7.96 19.36
N GLY A 72 6.97 -8.17 18.03
CA GLY A 72 7.41 -7.17 17.07
C GLY A 72 6.25 -6.26 16.63
N LEU A 73 6.58 -5.09 16.10
CA LEU A 73 5.63 -4.17 15.50
C LEU A 73 5.36 -4.55 14.04
N LEU A 74 4.09 -4.69 13.69
CA LEU A 74 3.67 -4.94 12.32
C LEU A 74 4.03 -3.73 11.44
N HIS A 75 4.76 -3.96 10.37
CA HIS A 75 5.26 -2.91 9.48
C HIS A 75 5.38 -3.41 8.04
N GLN A 76 5.36 -2.48 7.10
CA GLN A 76 5.66 -2.74 5.71
C GLN A 76 7.06 -2.20 5.38
N THR A 77 7.97 -3.06 4.97
CA THR A 77 9.27 -2.63 4.44
C THR A 77 9.14 -2.33 2.94
N LEU A 78 9.51 -1.11 2.53
CA LEU A 78 9.68 -0.78 1.13
C LEU A 78 10.96 -1.44 0.61
N LEU A 79 12.08 -1.14 1.26
CA LEU A 79 13.39 -1.64 0.90
C LEU A 79 14.31 -1.64 2.12
N GLN A 80 14.99 -2.76 2.35
CA GLN A 80 16.15 -2.81 3.22
C GLN A 80 17.40 -2.58 2.36
N PHE A 81 18.10 -1.47 2.55
CA PHE A 81 19.25 -1.13 1.72
C PHE A 81 20.62 -1.40 2.38
N ILE A 82 20.63 -1.70 3.69
CA ILE A 82 21.80 -2.20 4.41
C ILE A 82 21.36 -3.35 5.31
N LYS A 83 22.06 -4.48 5.21
CA LYS A 83 21.80 -5.70 5.98
C LYS A 83 22.10 -5.55 7.47
N PHE A 84 21.58 -6.47 8.27
CA PHE A 84 21.79 -6.53 9.72
C PHE A 84 23.25 -6.74 10.12
N ASP A 85 24.07 -7.31 9.28
CA ASP A 85 25.45 -7.72 9.53
C ASP A 85 26.51 -6.88 8.78
N SER A 86 26.07 -5.94 7.94
CA SER A 86 26.97 -5.12 7.09
C SER A 86 27.52 -3.89 7.81
N TYR A 87 27.72 -3.93 9.12
CA TYR A 87 28.21 -2.80 9.91
C TYR A 87 29.68 -3.02 10.30
N PRO A 88 30.59 -2.00 10.24
CA PRO A 88 30.35 -0.56 10.27
C PRO A 88 30.58 0.15 8.93
N HIS A 89 29.71 1.11 8.62
CA HIS A 89 29.93 2.10 7.57
C HIS A 89 30.25 3.47 8.16
N ASP A 90 30.87 4.35 7.38
CA ASP A 90 31.05 5.76 7.74
C ASP A 90 29.68 6.40 8.05
N PRO A 91 29.48 7.00 9.22
CA PRO A 91 28.20 7.64 9.59
C PRO A 91 27.74 8.73 8.61
N ILE A 92 28.67 9.44 7.96
CA ILE A 92 28.36 10.47 6.98
C ILE A 92 27.77 9.82 5.72
N LEU A 93 28.41 8.75 5.21
CA LEU A 93 27.93 8.01 4.06
C LEU A 93 26.59 7.34 4.34
N LEU A 94 26.34 6.85 5.56
CA LEU A 94 25.06 6.31 5.99
C LEU A 94 23.96 7.38 5.96
N LEU A 95 24.24 8.57 6.48
CA LEU A 95 23.29 9.67 6.46
C LEU A 95 22.95 10.09 5.02
N GLN A 96 23.97 10.22 4.16
CA GLN A 96 23.78 10.53 2.74
C GLN A 96 22.98 9.44 2.01
N ALA A 97 23.18 8.17 2.34
CA ALA A 97 22.36 7.08 1.78
C ALA A 97 20.89 7.19 2.20
N MET A 98 20.63 7.44 3.49
CA MET A 98 19.26 7.62 4.00
C MET A 98 18.58 8.85 3.39
N GLU A 99 19.28 9.97 3.25
CA GLU A 99 18.80 11.18 2.60
C GLU A 99 18.46 10.92 1.12
N CYS A 100 19.33 10.22 0.39
CA CYS A 100 19.11 9.83 -0.99
C CYS A 100 17.83 8.96 -1.13
N VAL A 101 17.64 8.00 -0.23
CA VAL A 101 16.42 7.15 -0.19
C VAL A 101 15.19 7.99 0.10
N ALA A 102 15.23 8.88 1.10
CA ALA A 102 14.14 9.76 1.46
C ALA A 102 13.73 10.68 0.30
N ASP A 103 14.69 11.28 -0.39
CA ASP A 103 14.46 12.15 -1.56
C ASP A 103 13.73 11.44 -2.71
N ILE A 104 14.12 10.20 -3.00
CA ILE A 104 13.48 9.41 -4.06
C ILE A 104 12.04 9.09 -3.68
N ILE A 105 11.80 8.67 -2.44
CA ILE A 105 10.46 8.38 -1.95
C ILE A 105 9.59 9.66 -2.00
N ALA A 106 10.11 10.81 -1.57
CA ALA A 106 9.41 12.08 -1.61
C ALA A 106 9.02 12.48 -3.05
N LYS A 107 9.94 12.32 -4.01
CA LYS A 107 9.67 12.62 -5.43
C LYS A 107 8.65 11.67 -6.06
N SER A 108 8.68 10.41 -5.67
CA SER A 108 7.75 9.41 -6.21
C SER A 108 6.33 9.56 -5.69
N GLN A 109 6.13 10.26 -4.55
CA GLN A 109 4.83 10.37 -3.85
C GLN A 109 4.18 9.00 -3.65
N LEU A 110 4.96 8.02 -3.18
CA LEU A 110 4.58 6.60 -3.06
C LEU A 110 3.58 6.39 -1.91
N ALA A 111 2.36 6.87 -2.07
CA ALA A 111 1.24 6.60 -1.19
C ALA A 111 0.59 5.27 -1.60
N LEU A 112 0.56 4.29 -0.71
CA LEU A 112 0.07 2.94 -1.03
C LEU A 112 -1.13 2.56 -0.16
N TRP A 113 -2.07 1.90 -0.79
CA TRP A 113 -3.10 1.12 -0.12
C TRP A 113 -2.85 -0.37 -0.42
N ILE A 114 -2.42 -1.09 0.60
CA ILE A 114 -2.01 -2.49 0.48
C ILE A 114 -3.09 -3.37 1.10
N THR A 115 -3.60 -4.33 0.34
CA THR A 115 -4.46 -5.40 0.84
C THR A 115 -3.61 -6.64 1.11
N TYR A 116 -3.73 -7.20 2.31
CA TYR A 116 -3.03 -8.41 2.70
C TYR A 116 -3.97 -9.61 2.66
N LYS A 117 -3.65 -10.56 1.78
CA LYS A 117 -4.43 -11.79 1.55
C LYS A 117 -3.54 -13.00 1.71
N GLY A 118 -3.91 -13.88 2.61
CA GLY A 118 -3.17 -15.13 2.84
C GLY A 118 -1.83 -14.96 3.55
N LEU A 119 -1.16 -16.08 3.69
CA LEU A 119 0.15 -16.20 4.31
C LEU A 119 1.15 -16.77 3.30
N VAL A 120 2.39 -16.28 3.40
CA VAL A 120 3.53 -16.82 2.65
C VAL A 120 4.64 -17.24 3.59
N TRP A 121 5.34 -18.32 3.23
CA TRP A 121 6.54 -18.73 3.89
C TRP A 121 7.69 -17.78 3.56
N THR A 122 8.49 -17.46 4.55
CA THR A 122 9.77 -16.79 4.38
C THR A 122 10.87 -17.67 4.98
N PRO A 123 12.16 -17.45 4.65
CA PRO A 123 13.25 -18.22 5.25
C PRO A 123 13.23 -18.21 6.79
N THR A 124 12.75 -17.11 7.37
CA THR A 124 12.82 -16.86 8.82
C THR A 124 11.47 -16.92 9.53
N GLY A 125 10.37 -17.27 8.84
CA GLY A 125 9.03 -17.31 9.44
C GLY A 125 7.88 -17.30 8.46
N LEU A 126 6.81 -16.61 8.82
CA LEU A 126 5.63 -16.39 7.99
C LEU A 126 5.35 -14.89 7.84
N ALA A 127 4.85 -14.50 6.69
CA ALA A 127 4.42 -13.14 6.41
C ALA A 127 3.03 -13.11 5.76
N LEU A 128 2.35 -11.97 5.85
CA LEU A 128 1.19 -11.64 5.04
C LEU A 128 1.64 -11.34 3.60
N ALA A 129 0.92 -11.84 2.62
CA ALA A 129 1.11 -11.47 1.22
C ALA A 129 0.32 -10.20 0.90
N GLY A 130 1.01 -9.14 0.49
CA GLY A 130 0.42 -7.84 0.18
C GLY A 130 0.31 -7.60 -1.32
N THR A 131 -0.79 -7.00 -1.76
CA THR A 131 -1.00 -6.51 -3.13
C THR A 131 -1.48 -5.07 -3.09
N CYS A 132 -1.14 -4.28 -4.08
CA CYS A 132 -1.64 -2.91 -4.24
C CYS A 132 -1.84 -2.59 -5.72
N GLU A 133 -2.49 -1.46 -5.99
CA GLU A 133 -2.72 -1.00 -7.36
C GLU A 133 -1.44 -0.46 -8.02
N ASP A 134 -0.48 -0.03 -7.22
CA ASP A 134 0.76 0.64 -7.65
C ASP A 134 1.99 -0.28 -7.63
N GLU A 135 1.81 -1.59 -7.91
CA GLU A 135 2.91 -2.57 -7.88
C GLU A 135 4.11 -2.17 -8.77
N ASP A 136 3.84 -1.67 -9.98
CA ASP A 136 4.88 -1.24 -10.91
C ASP A 136 5.65 -0.03 -10.39
N LEU A 137 4.95 0.93 -9.76
CA LEU A 137 5.57 2.09 -9.12
C LEU A 137 6.46 1.67 -7.94
N VAL A 138 6.01 0.73 -7.12
CA VAL A 138 6.83 0.16 -6.03
C VAL A 138 8.13 -0.42 -6.58
N LEU A 139 8.05 -1.23 -7.64
CA LEU A 139 9.22 -1.84 -8.25
C LEU A 139 10.14 -0.80 -8.92
N GLN A 140 9.56 0.24 -9.53
CA GLN A 140 10.31 1.35 -10.09
C GLN A 140 11.09 2.10 -9.01
N VAL A 141 10.42 2.51 -7.93
CA VAL A 141 11.05 3.24 -6.82
C VAL A 141 12.18 2.43 -6.18
N ARG A 142 12.00 1.13 -5.99
CA ARG A 142 13.07 0.25 -5.47
C ARG A 142 14.30 0.24 -6.37
N ARG A 143 14.10 0.15 -7.70
CA ARG A 143 15.19 0.19 -8.69
C ARG A 143 15.88 1.54 -8.76
N GLU A 144 15.12 2.63 -8.66
CA GLU A 144 15.66 3.99 -8.62
C GLU A 144 16.52 4.22 -7.37
N ILE A 145 16.08 3.72 -6.20
CA ILE A 145 16.86 3.78 -4.97
C ILE A 145 18.18 3.02 -5.14
N GLU A 146 18.13 1.78 -5.59
CA GLU A 146 19.33 0.95 -5.80
C GLU A 146 20.31 1.63 -6.77
N ALA A 147 19.82 2.05 -7.94
CA ALA A 147 20.64 2.72 -8.95
C ALA A 147 21.25 4.04 -8.44
N ALA A 148 20.51 4.84 -7.69
CA ALA A 148 20.99 6.10 -7.16
C ALA A 148 22.07 5.91 -6.07
N LEU A 149 21.90 4.93 -5.17
CA LEU A 149 22.89 4.59 -4.16
C LEU A 149 24.18 4.11 -4.82
N GLN A 150 24.09 3.21 -5.81
CA GLN A 150 25.25 2.71 -6.56
C GLN A 150 25.96 3.81 -7.34
N ALA A 151 25.21 4.68 -8.04
CA ALA A 151 25.78 5.78 -8.83
C ALA A 151 26.54 6.82 -7.99
N LYS A 152 26.21 6.96 -6.70
CA LYS A 152 26.84 7.87 -5.75
C LYS A 152 27.87 7.19 -4.86
N ASP A 153 28.18 5.91 -5.09
CA ASP A 153 29.07 5.09 -4.25
C ASP A 153 28.67 5.10 -2.76
N LEU A 154 27.35 5.12 -2.51
CA LEU A 154 26.79 5.10 -1.16
C LEU A 154 26.54 3.67 -0.68
N PRO A 155 26.53 3.42 0.64
CA PRO A 155 26.25 2.11 1.20
C PRO A 155 24.94 1.52 0.64
N CYS A 156 25.08 0.41 -0.08
CA CYS A 156 23.98 -0.30 -0.71
C CYS A 156 24.28 -1.80 -0.68
N ASP A 157 23.62 -2.51 0.23
CA ASP A 157 23.80 -3.94 0.42
C ASP A 157 22.44 -4.61 0.48
N ILE A 158 21.68 -4.50 -0.63
CA ILE A 158 20.32 -5.02 -0.76
C ILE A 158 20.40 -6.56 -0.75
N PRO A 159 19.87 -7.22 0.28
CA PRO A 159 20.10 -8.63 0.52
C PRO A 159 19.42 -9.55 -0.50
N TYR A 160 18.36 -9.10 -1.15
CA TYR A 160 17.60 -9.83 -2.16
C TYR A 160 16.62 -8.91 -2.87
N PHE A 161 16.21 -9.28 -4.08
CA PHE A 161 15.13 -8.62 -4.79
C PHE A 161 13.80 -8.84 -4.05
N ASN A 162 13.19 -7.74 -3.69
CA ASN A 162 11.85 -7.74 -3.11
C ASN A 162 10.82 -7.44 -4.20
N ASP A 163 10.44 -8.46 -4.96
CA ASP A 163 9.35 -8.36 -5.94
C ASP A 163 7.98 -8.42 -5.27
N ILE A 164 7.94 -8.43 -3.95
CA ILE A 164 6.75 -8.63 -3.14
C ILE A 164 6.56 -7.49 -2.13
N LEU A 165 5.32 -7.28 -1.74
CA LEU A 165 4.93 -6.53 -0.56
C LEU A 165 4.54 -7.54 0.52
N HIS A 166 5.19 -7.48 1.68
CA HIS A 166 4.88 -8.41 2.75
C HIS A 166 5.01 -7.75 4.13
N ALA A 167 4.20 -8.22 5.07
CA ALA A 167 4.35 -7.86 6.47
C ALA A 167 4.59 -9.11 7.30
N THR A 168 5.67 -9.13 8.07
CA THR A 168 6.03 -10.29 8.90
C THR A 168 4.96 -10.54 9.96
N VAL A 169 4.46 -11.78 10.05
CA VAL A 169 3.49 -12.23 11.06
C VAL A 169 4.19 -12.91 12.22
N LEU A 170 5.16 -13.75 11.90
CA LEU A 170 6.01 -14.42 12.89
C LEU A 170 7.42 -14.63 12.36
N ARG A 171 8.39 -14.67 13.25
CA ARG A 171 9.78 -14.99 12.96
C ARG A 171 10.32 -16.01 13.96
N TRP A 172 11.03 -17.00 13.47
CA TRP A 172 11.62 -18.05 14.30
C TRP A 172 12.66 -17.48 15.26
N VAL A 173 12.52 -17.81 16.54
CA VAL A 173 13.50 -17.57 17.60
C VAL A 173 14.11 -18.87 18.10
N LYS A 174 13.47 -20.00 17.84
CA LYS A 174 13.98 -21.35 18.04
C LYS A 174 13.66 -22.20 16.79
N GLN A 175 14.46 -23.21 16.53
CA GLN A 175 14.25 -24.11 15.41
C GLN A 175 12.89 -24.82 15.56
N PRO A 176 11.96 -24.70 14.59
CA PRO A 176 10.70 -25.42 14.63
C PRO A 176 10.92 -26.93 14.35
N ASP A 177 10.10 -27.76 14.98
CA ASP A 177 10.08 -29.19 14.67
C ASP A 177 9.20 -29.52 13.46
N ALA A 178 9.34 -30.73 12.94
CA ALA A 178 8.62 -31.20 11.75
C ALA A 178 7.09 -31.20 11.94
N LEU A 179 6.59 -31.58 13.13
CA LEU A 179 5.16 -31.63 13.41
C LEU A 179 4.55 -30.21 13.44
N MET A 180 5.29 -29.25 13.99
CA MET A 180 4.94 -27.84 14.00
C MET A 180 4.81 -27.31 12.55
N LEU A 181 5.79 -27.62 11.70
CA LEU A 181 5.76 -27.20 10.28
C LEU A 181 4.55 -27.76 9.52
N VAL A 182 4.23 -29.05 9.73
CA VAL A 182 3.04 -29.69 9.12
C VAL A 182 1.74 -29.02 9.58
N LYS A 183 1.63 -28.66 10.87
CA LYS A 183 0.44 -27.95 11.38
C LYS A 183 0.33 -26.54 10.81
N LEU A 184 1.45 -25.83 10.68
CA LEU A 184 1.47 -24.49 10.09
C LEU A 184 1.11 -24.51 8.60
N GLU A 185 1.53 -25.54 7.86
CA GLU A 185 1.16 -25.70 6.45
C GLU A 185 -0.37 -25.71 6.26
N LYS A 186 -1.08 -26.46 7.12
CA LYS A 186 -2.55 -26.49 7.11
C LYS A 186 -3.18 -25.13 7.43
N GLU A 187 -2.53 -24.32 8.27
CA GLU A 187 -3.02 -22.97 8.53
C GLU A 187 -2.72 -22.04 7.32
N VAL A 188 -1.56 -22.13 6.69
CA VAL A 188 -1.24 -21.36 5.47
C VAL A 188 -2.27 -21.66 4.37
N GLU A 189 -2.61 -22.93 4.14
CA GLU A 189 -3.64 -23.35 3.19
C GLU A 189 -5.03 -22.82 3.58
N ARG A 190 -5.41 -22.93 4.86
CA ARG A 190 -6.71 -22.46 5.37
C ARG A 190 -6.94 -20.99 5.15
N TRP A 191 -5.91 -20.16 5.30
CA TRP A 191 -6.00 -18.71 5.24
C TRP A 191 -5.60 -18.13 3.88
N SER A 192 -5.25 -18.95 2.87
CA SER A 192 -4.72 -18.53 1.58
C SER A 192 -5.60 -17.50 0.85
N GLU A 193 -6.93 -17.64 0.94
CA GLU A 193 -7.89 -16.76 0.27
C GLU A 193 -8.49 -15.68 1.20
N CYS A 194 -8.08 -15.65 2.47
CA CYS A 194 -8.66 -14.75 3.45
C CYS A 194 -7.97 -13.39 3.42
N ILE A 195 -8.75 -12.31 3.30
CA ILE A 195 -8.25 -10.95 3.54
C ILE A 195 -8.04 -10.81 5.05
N LEU A 196 -6.80 -10.55 5.44
CA LEU A 196 -6.37 -10.46 6.84
C LEU A 196 -6.24 -9.03 7.33
N GLY A 197 -6.07 -8.08 6.43
CA GLY A 197 -6.00 -6.66 6.76
C GLY A 197 -5.63 -5.80 5.58
N GLU A 198 -5.65 -4.50 5.82
CA GLU A 198 -5.25 -3.47 4.88
C GLU A 198 -4.31 -2.49 5.58
N LEU A 199 -3.44 -1.86 4.80
CA LEU A 199 -2.54 -0.83 5.25
C LEU A 199 -2.59 0.37 4.30
N ARG A 200 -2.88 1.55 4.84
CA ARG A 200 -2.76 2.81 4.11
C ARG A 200 -1.48 3.51 4.53
N ILE A 201 -0.58 3.72 3.57
CA ILE A 201 0.70 4.35 3.82
C ILE A 201 0.61 5.82 3.45
N LYS A 202 0.78 6.69 4.45
CA LYS A 202 0.82 8.14 4.31
C LYS A 202 2.20 8.72 4.61
N GLU A 203 3.04 7.92 5.21
CA GLU A 203 4.37 8.31 5.61
C GLU A 203 5.30 7.11 5.50
N TRP A 204 6.40 7.29 4.82
CA TRP A 204 7.53 6.38 4.86
C TRP A 204 8.55 6.89 5.88
N ARG A 205 9.19 5.98 6.55
CA ARG A 205 10.29 6.27 7.46
C ARG A 205 11.56 5.68 6.90
N VAL A 206 12.63 6.45 6.94
CA VAL A 206 13.96 5.98 6.57
C VAL A 206 14.81 6.02 7.82
N GLY A 207 15.33 4.89 8.22
CA GLY A 207 16.04 4.79 9.48
C GLY A 207 16.67 3.44 9.73
N LYS A 208 17.18 3.32 10.95
CA LYS A 208 17.84 2.13 11.49
C LYS A 208 16.90 1.42 12.45
N GLY A 209 16.76 0.13 12.34
CA GLY A 209 15.89 -0.63 13.22
C GLY A 209 16.33 -2.06 13.46
N SER A 210 15.82 -2.66 14.53
CA SER A 210 15.91 -4.08 14.76
C SER A 210 14.89 -4.83 13.89
N TRP A 211 14.99 -6.13 13.89
CA TRP A 211 14.02 -6.99 13.23
C TRP A 211 12.59 -6.90 13.84
N ARG A 212 12.45 -6.42 15.07
CA ARG A 212 11.14 -6.21 15.73
C ARG A 212 10.51 -4.87 15.38
N MET A 213 11.30 -3.88 14.96
CA MET A 213 10.88 -2.52 14.61
C MET A 213 10.08 -1.81 15.73
N ARG A 214 10.32 -2.17 17.00
CA ARG A 214 9.72 -1.50 18.16
C ARG A 214 10.28 -0.10 18.31
N GLU A 215 9.53 0.79 18.97
CA GLU A 215 9.92 2.19 19.14
C GLU A 215 11.30 2.34 19.81
N GLU A 216 11.55 1.58 20.87
CA GLU A 216 12.81 1.58 21.60
C GLU A 216 13.98 0.91 20.83
N GLU A 217 13.69 0.23 19.74
CA GLU A 217 14.67 -0.53 18.95
C GLU A 217 14.95 0.08 17.57
N ARG A 218 14.38 1.26 17.28
CA ARG A 218 14.57 1.95 16.00
C ARG A 218 14.93 3.42 16.19
N GLU A 219 15.63 3.95 15.19
CA GLU A 219 15.99 5.35 15.05
C GLU A 219 15.49 5.83 13.69
N ASP A 220 14.43 6.65 13.68
CA ASP A 220 13.89 7.25 12.46
C ASP A 220 14.67 8.52 12.15
N TYR A 221 15.38 8.57 11.03
CA TYR A 221 16.16 9.74 10.59
C TYR A 221 15.34 10.64 9.70
N PHE A 222 14.51 10.07 8.84
CA PHE A 222 13.62 10.82 7.97
C PHE A 222 12.20 10.27 8.05
N ALA A 223 11.23 11.19 8.15
CA ALA A 223 9.82 10.92 7.95
C ALA A 223 9.41 11.58 6.63
N VAL A 224 8.98 10.78 5.67
CA VAL A 224 8.64 11.23 4.32
C VAL A 224 7.13 11.11 4.15
N PRO A 225 6.37 12.18 4.33
CA PRO A 225 4.94 12.16 4.06
C PRO A 225 4.69 11.97 2.57
N VAL A 226 3.71 11.15 2.25
CA VAL A 226 3.28 10.90 0.87
C VAL A 226 1.77 10.95 0.80
N GLN A 227 1.26 11.46 -0.32
CA GLN A 227 -0.16 11.60 -0.52
C GLN A 227 -0.51 11.26 -1.96
N GLN A 228 -1.46 10.36 -2.15
CA GLN A 228 -1.88 9.97 -3.48
C GLN A 228 -2.64 11.11 -4.15
N HIS A 229 -2.23 11.49 -5.37
CA HIS A 229 -2.99 12.40 -6.21
C HIS A 229 -3.91 11.63 -7.16
N ILE A 230 -5.20 12.01 -7.17
CA ILE A 230 -6.22 11.48 -8.07
C ILE A 230 -6.62 12.61 -9.01
N CYS A 231 -6.46 12.41 -10.31
CA CYS A 231 -6.87 13.37 -11.32
C CYS A 231 -8.40 13.42 -11.41
N HIS A 232 -9.03 14.48 -10.92
CA HIS A 232 -10.48 14.68 -11.00
C HIS A 232 -10.90 14.74 -12.47
N ARG A 233 -11.76 13.82 -12.92
CA ARG A 233 -12.18 13.65 -14.33
C ARG A 233 -11.05 13.56 -15.35
N GLY A 234 -9.85 13.18 -14.90
CA GLY A 234 -8.63 13.16 -15.72
C GLY A 234 -7.89 14.48 -15.87
N ASN A 235 -8.32 15.56 -15.22
CA ASN A 235 -7.60 16.84 -15.16
C ASN A 235 -6.28 16.69 -14.40
N LEU A 236 -5.25 17.44 -14.80
CA LEU A 236 -3.92 17.42 -14.18
C LEU A 236 -3.31 18.81 -14.00
N HIS A 237 -3.66 19.77 -14.86
CA HIS A 237 -3.10 21.11 -14.90
C HIS A 237 -4.20 22.19 -14.83
N GLY A 238 -5.29 21.91 -14.15
CA GLY A 238 -6.46 22.75 -14.00
C GLY A 238 -7.69 22.20 -14.73
N PRO A 239 -8.88 22.70 -14.41
CA PRO A 239 -10.13 22.22 -14.98
C PRO A 239 -10.19 22.47 -16.50
N ASN A 240 -10.58 21.47 -17.27
CA ASN A 240 -10.73 21.55 -18.71
C ASN A 240 -11.94 20.74 -19.20
N SER A 241 -13.07 21.39 -19.33
CA SER A 241 -14.34 20.76 -19.68
C SER A 241 -14.33 19.99 -21.01
N LYS A 242 -13.39 20.29 -21.93
CA LYS A 242 -13.24 19.56 -23.20
C LYS A 242 -12.48 18.22 -23.03
N LEU A 243 -11.73 18.09 -21.93
CA LEU A 243 -10.90 16.92 -21.66
C LEU A 243 -11.48 16.05 -20.53
N GLU A 244 -12.38 16.61 -19.72
CA GLU A 244 -13.02 15.88 -18.61
C GLU A 244 -13.73 14.63 -19.11
N ASN A 245 -13.52 13.52 -18.41
CA ASN A 245 -14.09 12.21 -18.77
C ASN A 245 -13.78 11.75 -20.21
N ASN A 246 -12.79 12.36 -20.87
CA ASN A 246 -12.41 11.97 -22.21
C ASN A 246 -11.61 10.65 -22.18
N PHE A 247 -12.07 9.67 -22.94
CA PHE A 247 -11.50 8.33 -22.98
C PHE A 247 -9.99 8.32 -23.26
N GLY A 248 -9.52 9.14 -24.22
CA GLY A 248 -8.09 9.25 -24.56
C GLY A 248 -7.26 9.84 -23.43
N ILE A 249 -7.79 10.86 -22.74
CA ILE A 249 -7.13 11.49 -21.59
C ILE A 249 -7.04 10.50 -20.42
N LEU A 250 -8.10 9.77 -20.10
CA LEU A 250 -8.09 8.77 -19.02
C LEU A 250 -7.08 7.66 -19.29
N ILE A 251 -6.93 7.21 -20.56
CA ILE A 251 -5.86 6.27 -20.93
C ILE A 251 -4.48 6.90 -20.75
N GLN A 252 -4.29 8.15 -21.19
CA GLN A 252 -3.02 8.85 -21.04
C GLN A 252 -2.62 8.98 -19.58
N ARG A 253 -3.56 9.32 -18.68
CA ARG A 253 -3.29 9.40 -17.22
C ARG A 253 -2.89 8.02 -16.68
N ALA A 254 -3.57 6.97 -17.09
CA ALA A 254 -3.23 5.61 -16.70
C ALA A 254 -1.80 5.22 -17.14
N ILE A 255 -1.40 5.55 -18.36
CA ILE A 255 -0.02 5.33 -18.88
C ILE A 255 1.00 6.15 -18.06
N GLN A 256 0.64 7.35 -17.65
CA GLN A 256 1.48 8.21 -16.81
C GLN A 256 1.52 7.77 -15.34
N GLY A 257 0.79 6.72 -14.95
CA GLY A 257 0.76 6.17 -13.60
C GLY A 257 -0.16 6.93 -12.62
N TYR A 258 -1.03 7.82 -13.10
CA TYR A 258 -1.97 8.53 -12.23
C TYR A 258 -3.22 7.71 -11.95
N SER A 259 -3.73 7.84 -10.72
CA SER A 259 -5.11 7.49 -10.40
C SER A 259 -6.06 8.53 -10.97
N VAL A 260 -7.24 8.12 -11.39
CA VAL A 260 -8.24 9.01 -11.99
C VAL A 260 -9.60 8.81 -11.33
N GLU A 261 -10.28 9.91 -11.04
CA GLU A 261 -11.71 9.90 -10.77
C GLU A 261 -12.44 10.10 -12.11
N LEU A 262 -13.57 9.41 -12.30
CA LEU A 262 -14.33 9.48 -13.54
C LEU A 262 -15.83 9.27 -13.30
N ASP A 263 -16.67 10.01 -14.04
CA ASP A 263 -18.12 9.98 -13.94
C ASP A 263 -18.72 8.92 -14.89
N VAL A 264 -19.53 8.01 -14.34
CA VAL A 264 -20.13 6.89 -15.06
C VAL A 264 -21.66 6.90 -14.97
N TRP A 265 -22.28 6.84 -16.14
CA TRP A 265 -23.72 6.64 -16.33
C TRP A 265 -24.02 5.20 -16.74
N TYR A 266 -25.20 4.73 -16.39
CA TYR A 266 -25.78 3.47 -16.89
C TYR A 266 -27.13 3.77 -17.53
N VAL A 267 -27.17 3.80 -18.87
CA VAL A 267 -28.35 4.20 -19.65
C VAL A 267 -28.58 3.16 -20.77
N ASP A 268 -29.81 2.70 -20.91
CA ASP A 268 -30.24 1.73 -21.94
C ASP A 268 -29.37 0.47 -22.00
N GLY A 269 -29.01 -0.05 -20.81
CA GLY A 269 -28.19 -1.27 -20.70
C GLY A 269 -26.69 -1.07 -21.00
N HIS A 270 -26.23 0.18 -21.12
CA HIS A 270 -24.85 0.51 -21.47
C HIS A 270 -24.23 1.48 -20.49
N LEU A 271 -22.90 1.36 -20.32
CA LEU A 271 -22.09 2.28 -19.53
C LEU A 271 -21.54 3.40 -20.40
N TRP A 272 -21.52 4.61 -19.85
CA TRP A 272 -21.07 5.82 -20.52
C TRP A 272 -20.23 6.67 -19.56
N LEU A 273 -19.22 7.36 -20.09
CA LEU A 273 -18.53 8.45 -19.40
C LEU A 273 -19.23 9.78 -19.69
N GLY A 274 -19.10 10.72 -18.76
CA GLY A 274 -19.56 12.11 -18.95
C GLY A 274 -20.06 12.73 -17.66
N HIS A 275 -19.81 14.04 -17.47
CA HIS A 275 -20.21 14.73 -16.24
C HIS A 275 -21.71 15.03 -16.19
N ASP A 276 -22.22 15.81 -17.15
CA ASP A 276 -23.60 16.31 -17.15
C ASP A 276 -24.57 15.38 -17.92
N LYS A 277 -24.02 14.56 -18.83
CA LYS A 277 -24.76 13.64 -19.68
C LYS A 277 -23.88 12.47 -20.13
N PRO A 278 -24.45 11.37 -20.58
CA PRO A 278 -23.71 10.27 -21.21
C PRO A 278 -23.10 10.75 -22.54
N ASP A 279 -21.77 10.81 -22.63
CA ASP A 279 -21.04 11.30 -23.81
C ASP A 279 -20.26 10.19 -24.54
N HIS A 280 -19.54 9.33 -23.81
CA HIS A 280 -18.67 8.31 -24.39
C HIS A 280 -19.02 6.91 -23.89
N LYS A 281 -19.47 6.04 -24.81
CA LYS A 281 -19.79 4.65 -24.45
C LYS A 281 -18.51 3.88 -24.10
N ILE A 282 -18.58 3.13 -22.98
CA ILE A 282 -17.49 2.30 -22.49
C ILE A 282 -17.97 0.88 -22.16
N SER A 283 -17.02 -0.05 -21.99
CA SER A 283 -17.33 -1.39 -21.49
C SER A 283 -16.98 -1.55 -20.01
N LEU A 284 -17.62 -2.51 -19.36
CA LEU A 284 -17.32 -2.89 -18.00
C LEU A 284 -15.90 -3.44 -17.87
N GLU A 285 -15.44 -4.19 -18.88
CA GLU A 285 -14.08 -4.74 -18.95
C GLU A 285 -13.04 -3.62 -18.97
N TRP A 286 -13.32 -2.54 -19.72
CA TRP A 286 -12.43 -1.39 -19.70
C TRP A 286 -12.40 -0.73 -18.31
N LEU A 287 -13.54 -0.55 -17.64
CA LEU A 287 -13.56 -0.03 -16.26
C LEU A 287 -12.72 -0.89 -15.32
N ALA A 288 -12.84 -2.21 -15.43
CA ALA A 288 -12.14 -3.17 -14.58
C ALA A 288 -10.66 -3.38 -14.94
N SER A 289 -10.23 -2.97 -16.14
CA SER A 289 -8.85 -3.20 -16.61
C SER A 289 -7.80 -2.37 -15.88
N ASN A 290 -8.20 -1.34 -15.11
CA ASN A 290 -7.28 -0.52 -14.34
C ASN A 290 -7.89 -0.20 -12.97
N LYS A 291 -7.27 -0.70 -11.92
CA LYS A 291 -7.69 -0.53 -10.53
C LYS A 291 -7.51 0.89 -9.98
N ARG A 292 -6.74 1.74 -10.68
CA ARG A 292 -6.51 3.16 -10.33
C ARG A 292 -7.67 4.09 -10.71
N ARG A 293 -8.85 3.53 -10.98
CA ARG A 293 -10.07 4.28 -11.31
C ARG A 293 -10.97 4.37 -10.08
N LEU A 294 -11.23 5.60 -9.64
CA LEU A 294 -12.27 5.91 -8.67
C LEU A 294 -13.54 6.29 -9.45
N ILE A 295 -14.55 5.45 -9.38
CA ILE A 295 -15.73 5.54 -10.25
C ILE A 295 -16.85 6.26 -9.50
N HIS A 296 -17.21 7.47 -9.96
CA HIS A 296 -18.37 8.19 -9.52
C HIS A 296 -19.59 7.75 -10.36
N ALA A 297 -20.47 7.00 -9.76
CA ALA A 297 -21.74 6.65 -10.39
C ALA A 297 -22.68 7.88 -10.38
N LYS A 298 -23.15 8.32 -11.54
CA LYS A 298 -23.93 9.58 -11.68
C LYS A 298 -25.39 9.46 -11.24
N HIS A 299 -25.88 8.26 -11.01
CA HIS A 299 -27.21 8.00 -10.45
C HIS A 299 -27.29 6.60 -9.83
N GLY A 300 -28.34 6.37 -9.02
CA GLY A 300 -28.49 5.13 -8.25
C GLY A 300 -28.47 3.86 -9.09
N ALA A 301 -29.08 3.85 -10.29
CA ALA A 301 -29.07 2.67 -11.16
C ALA A 301 -27.66 2.34 -11.69
N ALA A 302 -26.78 3.34 -11.94
CA ALA A 302 -25.40 3.09 -12.28
C ALA A 302 -24.62 2.49 -11.10
N PHE A 303 -24.84 3.03 -9.90
CA PHE A 303 -24.21 2.52 -8.68
C PHE A 303 -24.63 1.07 -8.41
N GLU A 304 -25.93 0.78 -8.45
CA GLU A 304 -26.46 -0.57 -8.26
C GLU A 304 -25.88 -1.56 -9.28
N TYR A 305 -25.91 -1.22 -10.56
CA TYR A 305 -25.35 -2.05 -11.63
C TYR A 305 -23.86 -2.36 -11.40
N LEU A 306 -23.05 -1.35 -11.10
CA LEU A 306 -21.60 -1.52 -10.89
C LEU A 306 -21.32 -2.39 -9.66
N LEU A 307 -22.08 -2.26 -8.57
CA LEU A 307 -21.95 -3.11 -7.38
C LEU A 307 -22.35 -4.56 -7.66
N GLN A 308 -23.46 -4.77 -8.37
CA GLN A 308 -23.94 -6.11 -8.76
C GLN A 308 -22.88 -6.84 -9.62
N GLU A 309 -22.33 -6.15 -10.63
CA GLU A 309 -21.30 -6.73 -11.50
C GLU A 309 -19.99 -6.99 -10.76
N THR A 310 -19.60 -6.10 -9.82
CA THR A 310 -18.47 -6.31 -8.93
C THR A 310 -18.62 -7.61 -8.13
N GLY A 311 -19.78 -7.83 -7.51
CA GLY A 311 -20.04 -9.06 -6.75
C GLY A 311 -20.18 -10.29 -7.64
N ARG A 312 -20.92 -10.20 -8.75
CA ARG A 312 -21.23 -11.33 -9.64
C ARG A 312 -20.00 -11.86 -10.39
N ARG A 313 -19.11 -10.98 -10.83
CA ARG A 313 -17.91 -11.32 -11.65
C ARG A 313 -16.61 -11.31 -10.86
N GLY A 314 -16.63 -10.95 -9.56
CA GLY A 314 -15.41 -10.78 -8.77
C GLY A 314 -14.51 -9.65 -9.28
N LEU A 315 -15.11 -8.58 -9.85
CA LEU A 315 -14.35 -7.44 -10.36
C LEU A 315 -13.88 -6.55 -9.20
N ASP A 316 -12.71 -5.94 -9.35
CA ASP A 316 -12.13 -5.03 -8.36
C ASP A 316 -12.42 -3.56 -8.74
N LEU A 317 -13.69 -3.15 -8.70
CA LEU A 317 -14.09 -1.78 -8.98
C LEU A 317 -14.13 -0.96 -7.69
N HIS A 318 -13.66 0.29 -7.75
CA HIS A 318 -13.74 1.25 -6.65
C HIS A 318 -14.81 2.29 -6.98
N VAL A 319 -15.98 2.17 -6.36
CA VAL A 319 -17.20 2.89 -6.75
C VAL A 319 -17.75 3.70 -5.59
N PHE A 320 -18.24 4.89 -5.89
CA PHE A 320 -19.05 5.69 -4.98
C PHE A 320 -20.20 6.38 -5.73
N TYR A 321 -21.18 6.80 -4.95
CA TYR A 321 -22.33 7.58 -5.41
C TYR A 321 -22.67 8.63 -4.37
N HIS A 322 -22.96 9.84 -4.80
CA HIS A 322 -23.46 10.90 -3.92
C HIS A 322 -24.43 11.81 -4.67
N THR A 323 -25.23 12.55 -3.90
CA THR A 323 -26.11 13.61 -4.38
C THR A 323 -25.64 14.96 -3.81
N GLU A 324 -25.78 15.18 -2.51
CA GLU A 324 -25.44 16.42 -1.83
C GLU A 324 -24.74 16.20 -0.47
N GLU A 325 -24.28 14.98 -0.21
CA GLU A 325 -23.70 14.59 1.07
C GLU A 325 -22.32 15.24 1.28
N ASP A 326 -22.05 15.64 2.53
CA ASP A 326 -20.77 16.19 2.96
C ASP A 326 -19.64 15.13 3.00
N TYR A 327 -20.03 13.89 3.27
CA TYR A 327 -19.16 12.72 3.39
C TYR A 327 -19.81 11.52 2.70
N VAL A 328 -19.02 10.81 1.92
CA VAL A 328 -19.46 9.62 1.18
C VAL A 328 -18.53 8.46 1.46
N LEU A 329 -19.12 7.28 1.69
CA LEU A 329 -18.36 6.05 1.83
C LEU A 329 -18.32 5.32 0.48
N THR A 330 -17.15 4.98 0.00
CA THR A 330 -17.00 4.13 -1.17
C THR A 330 -17.27 2.66 -0.84
N ASN A 331 -17.51 1.82 -1.85
CA ASN A 331 -17.67 0.37 -1.67
C ASN A 331 -16.44 -0.33 -1.07
N LYS A 332 -15.28 0.32 -1.09
CA LYS A 332 -14.04 -0.16 -0.47
C LYS A 332 -13.76 0.46 0.91
N GLY A 333 -14.71 1.16 1.51
CA GLY A 333 -14.56 1.73 2.86
C GLY A 333 -13.72 3.00 2.94
N LEU A 334 -13.37 3.65 1.82
CA LEU A 334 -12.74 4.96 1.82
C LEU A 334 -13.81 6.04 2.01
N VAL A 335 -13.59 6.96 2.96
CA VAL A 335 -14.46 8.13 3.14
C VAL A 335 -13.98 9.25 2.22
N ILE A 336 -14.88 9.80 1.42
CA ILE A 336 -14.67 11.00 0.62
C ILE A 336 -15.21 12.20 1.43
N CYS A 337 -14.37 13.21 1.64
CA CYS A 337 -14.74 14.48 2.27
C CYS A 337 -14.86 15.55 1.17
N TYR A 338 -16.03 16.16 1.07
CA TYR A 338 -16.30 17.21 0.09
C TYR A 338 -15.78 18.57 0.54
N PRO A 339 -15.59 19.56 -0.40
CA PRO A 339 -14.98 20.84 -0.11
C PRO A 339 -15.62 21.59 1.06
N GLY A 340 -14.79 22.17 1.93
CA GLY A 340 -15.21 22.96 3.08
C GLY A 340 -15.64 22.15 4.30
N LYS A 341 -15.56 20.81 4.25
CA LYS A 341 -15.88 19.93 5.39
C LYS A 341 -14.62 19.48 6.10
N PRO A 342 -14.67 19.28 7.44
CA PRO A 342 -13.53 18.77 8.20
C PRO A 342 -13.00 17.47 7.61
N LEU A 343 -11.68 17.39 7.38
CA LEU A 343 -11.06 16.18 6.84
C LEU A 343 -10.91 15.12 7.93
N LEU A 344 -11.33 13.90 7.59
CA LEU A 344 -11.20 12.75 8.47
C LEU A 344 -9.87 12.04 8.22
N GLN A 345 -9.37 11.39 9.28
CA GLN A 345 -8.14 10.64 9.20
C GLN A 345 -8.26 9.49 8.18
N GLY A 346 -7.35 9.44 7.18
CA GLY A 346 -7.37 8.43 6.13
C GLY A 346 -8.42 8.61 5.05
N SER A 347 -9.08 9.77 5.01
CA SER A 347 -10.08 10.09 3.97
C SER A 347 -9.45 10.45 2.63
N LEU A 348 -10.31 10.60 1.62
CA LEU A 348 -10.01 11.32 0.37
C LEU A 348 -10.56 12.74 0.49
N CYS A 349 -9.74 13.74 0.26
CA CYS A 349 -10.18 15.13 0.12
C CYS A 349 -10.57 15.39 -1.33
N MET A 350 -11.84 15.67 -1.58
CA MET A 350 -12.35 16.02 -2.91
C MET A 350 -12.14 17.52 -3.14
N MET A 351 -11.49 17.88 -4.25
CA MET A 351 -11.31 19.24 -4.73
C MET A 351 -10.81 20.21 -3.65
N PRO A 352 -9.63 19.95 -3.04
CA PRO A 352 -9.09 20.81 -1.98
C PRO A 352 -8.93 22.25 -2.41
N GLU A 353 -8.73 22.53 -3.70
CA GLU A 353 -8.63 23.87 -4.29
C GLU A 353 -9.92 24.70 -4.19
N ARG A 354 -11.06 24.08 -3.88
CA ARG A 354 -12.35 24.75 -3.68
C ARG A 354 -12.63 25.13 -2.24
N ALA A 355 -11.68 24.89 -1.33
CA ALA A 355 -11.84 25.21 0.09
C ALA A 355 -10.50 25.65 0.68
N SER A 356 -10.57 26.35 1.82
CA SER A 356 -9.37 26.76 2.55
C SER A 356 -9.03 25.68 3.59
N TYR A 357 -8.14 24.76 3.24
CA TYR A 357 -7.57 23.78 4.15
C TYR A 357 -6.15 24.18 4.55
N SER A 358 -5.80 23.99 5.80
CA SER A 358 -4.41 24.07 6.24
C SER A 358 -3.61 22.85 5.74
N SER A 359 -2.28 22.98 5.66
CA SER A 359 -1.41 21.83 5.38
C SER A 359 -1.58 20.71 6.41
N GLU A 360 -1.89 21.04 7.66
CA GLU A 360 -2.17 20.07 8.72
C GLU A 360 -3.48 19.30 8.44
N ASP A 361 -4.53 20.00 8.00
CA ASP A 361 -5.77 19.34 7.63
C ASP A 361 -5.57 18.40 6.44
N LEU A 362 -4.89 18.85 5.38
CA LEU A 362 -4.63 18.03 4.20
C LEU A 362 -3.83 16.76 4.54
N ARG A 363 -2.90 16.81 5.49
CA ARG A 363 -2.16 15.62 5.96
C ARG A 363 -3.04 14.55 6.62
N LYS A 364 -4.25 14.86 7.05
CA LYS A 364 -5.23 13.86 7.54
C LYS A 364 -5.69 12.96 6.41
N SER A 365 -5.72 13.47 5.17
CA SER A 365 -6.20 12.71 4.02
C SER A 365 -5.12 11.75 3.48
N PHE A 366 -5.55 10.56 3.06
CA PHE A 366 -4.71 9.61 2.33
C PHE A 366 -4.49 10.07 0.88
N SER A 367 -5.50 10.66 0.27
CA SER A 367 -5.46 11.09 -1.13
C SER A 367 -6.18 12.41 -1.34
N LEU A 368 -5.76 13.11 -2.39
CA LEU A 368 -6.38 14.35 -2.86
C LEU A 368 -6.90 14.13 -4.27
N CYS A 369 -8.19 14.35 -4.49
CA CYS A 369 -8.80 14.34 -5.81
C CYS A 369 -8.95 15.80 -6.28
N SER A 370 -8.19 16.20 -7.28
CA SER A 370 -8.03 17.59 -7.68
C SER A 370 -7.95 17.75 -9.20
N ASP A 371 -8.37 18.92 -9.69
CA ASP A 371 -8.20 19.31 -11.09
C ASP A 371 -6.75 19.69 -11.43
N SER A 372 -5.91 19.97 -10.43
CA SER A 372 -4.52 20.38 -10.63
C SER A 372 -3.58 19.72 -9.64
N LYS A 373 -2.54 19.06 -10.16
CA LYS A 373 -1.45 18.54 -9.36
C LYS A 373 -0.64 19.69 -8.70
N ASP A 374 -0.43 20.75 -9.44
CA ASP A 374 0.42 21.88 -9.00
C ASP A 374 -0.28 22.77 -7.96
N GLY A 375 -1.62 22.86 -8.01
CA GLY A 375 -2.42 23.59 -7.02
C GLY A 375 -2.38 22.97 -5.62
N VAL A 376 -2.05 21.68 -5.52
CA VAL A 376 -1.94 20.96 -4.25
C VAL A 376 -0.53 21.06 -3.66
N SER A 377 0.50 21.13 -4.49
CA SER A 377 1.90 21.26 -4.05
C SER A 377 2.19 22.64 -3.42
N SER A 378 1.42 23.67 -3.74
CA SER A 378 1.56 24.99 -3.13
C SER A 378 1.13 25.08 -1.64
N TYR A 379 0.47 24.04 -1.11
CA TYR A 379 0.09 23.98 0.30
C TYR A 379 1.16 23.37 1.21
N SER A 380 2.27 22.87 0.65
CA SER A 380 3.33 22.19 1.42
C SER A 380 4.41 23.14 1.99
N ASP A 381 4.41 24.42 1.62
CA ASP A 381 5.54 25.34 1.89
C ASP A 381 5.16 26.60 2.73
N HIS A 382 4.22 26.50 3.67
CA HIS A 382 3.97 27.60 4.63
C HIS A 382 3.87 27.11 6.06
#